data_6001904aeb1158a21a6fde387a3788c8
#
_entry.id   6001904aeb1158a21a6fde387a3788c8
#
_cell.length_a   1.000
_cell.length_b   1.000
_cell.length_c   1.000
_cell.angle_alpha   90.00
_cell.angle_beta   90.00
_cell.angle_gamma   90.00
#
_symmetry.space_group_name_H-M   'P 1'
#
loop_
_entity.id
_entity.type
_entity.pdbx_description
1 polymer ?
#
loop_
_entity_poly.entity_id
_entity_poly.type
_entity_poly.pdbx_seq_one_letter_code
_entity_poly.pdbx_strand_id
1 'polypeptide(L)'
;MATLERHRAGVRARLDRAAHVRARSESVTWQVHREVIVTLGWGRAILLQLAHPGVAAGVHHHSSFRGSLGASLRRMRSTVRAMLWLTFGDEAQMVTAAAGINAIHARVRGEGYSANDPDLARWVHATMLASVPLAYERFVGPLGALERDR
;
A
#
# COMPACT_ATOMS: atom_id res chain seq x y z
N MET A 1 26.73 36.53 -0.86
CA MET A 1 26.00 35.92 0.26
C MET A 1 24.86 35.00 -0.19
N ALA A 2 23.91 35.43 -1.03
CA ALA A 2 22.74 34.64 -1.45
C ALA A 2 23.07 33.30 -2.18
N THR A 3 24.20 33.19 -2.87
CA THR A 3 24.59 31.95 -3.57
C THR A 3 25.08 30.89 -2.60
N LEU A 4 25.81 31.29 -1.56
CA LEU A 4 26.29 30.38 -0.51
C LEU A 4 25.15 29.81 0.35
N GLU A 5 24.15 30.66 0.64
CA GLU A 5 22.94 30.25 1.38
C GLU A 5 22.10 29.25 0.59
N ARG A 6 21.90 29.50 -0.71
CA ARG A 6 21.20 28.54 -1.61
C ARG A 6 21.95 27.20 -1.69
N HIS A 7 23.27 27.23 -1.76
CA HIS A 7 24.06 25.99 -1.75
C HIS A 7 23.92 25.21 -0.45
N ARG A 8 24.02 25.90 0.70
CA ARG A 8 23.83 25.29 2.03
C ARG A 8 22.43 24.70 2.21
N ALA A 9 21.39 25.42 1.78
CA ALA A 9 20.02 24.93 1.82
C ALA A 9 19.84 23.67 0.94
N GLY A 10 20.44 23.65 -0.24
CA GLY A 10 20.41 22.47 -1.13
C GLY A 10 21.13 21.26 -0.55
N VAL A 11 22.28 21.45 0.11
CA VAL A 11 23.02 20.38 0.78
C VAL A 11 22.22 19.83 1.97
N ARG A 12 21.64 20.72 2.79
CA ARG A 12 20.82 20.34 3.94
C ARG A 12 19.60 19.52 3.50
N ALA A 13 18.87 19.97 2.49
CA ALA A 13 17.73 19.25 1.94
C ALA A 13 18.10 17.85 1.37
N ARG A 14 19.31 17.71 0.80
CA ARG A 14 19.82 16.40 0.35
C ARG A 14 20.14 15.47 1.53
N LEU A 15 20.77 16.00 2.58
CA LEU A 15 21.10 15.24 3.78
C LEU A 15 19.84 14.80 4.53
N ASP A 16 18.86 15.69 4.69
CA ASP A 16 17.57 15.39 5.31
C ASP A 16 16.82 14.30 4.52
N ARG A 17 16.83 14.39 3.18
CA ARG A 17 16.24 13.38 2.31
C ARG A 17 16.94 12.02 2.43
N ALA A 18 18.27 12.01 2.45
CA ALA A 18 19.05 10.79 2.62
C ALA A 18 18.81 10.13 3.99
N ALA A 19 18.74 10.93 5.06
CA ALA A 19 18.41 10.46 6.41
C ALA A 19 16.99 9.87 6.45
N HIS A 20 16.03 10.52 5.80
CA HIS A 20 14.64 10.04 5.72
C HIS A 20 14.53 8.72 4.95
N VAL A 21 15.21 8.59 3.81
CA VAL A 21 15.27 7.33 3.04
C VAL A 21 15.89 6.21 3.86
N ARG A 22 16.99 6.50 4.59
CA ARG A 22 17.64 5.52 5.45
C ARG A 22 16.73 5.06 6.59
N ALA A 23 16.10 5.97 7.31
CA ALA A 23 15.16 5.65 8.38
C ALA A 23 13.98 4.77 7.89
N ARG A 24 13.51 5.01 6.66
CA ARG A 24 12.47 4.18 6.05
C ARG A 24 12.98 2.80 5.63
N SER A 25 14.18 2.71 5.06
CA SER A 25 14.77 1.41 4.66
C SER A 25 15.09 0.50 5.86
N GLU A 26 15.23 1.08 7.05
CA GLU A 26 15.39 0.37 8.32
C GLU A 26 14.05 -0.01 8.96
N SER A 27 12.91 0.46 8.42
CA SER A 27 11.59 0.11 8.97
C SER A 27 11.22 -1.35 8.67
N VAL A 28 10.53 -1.98 9.62
CA VAL A 28 10.01 -3.36 9.47
C VAL A 28 9.12 -3.48 8.24
N THR A 29 8.25 -2.50 8.00
CA THR A 29 7.38 -2.45 6.82
C THR A 29 8.18 -2.53 5.53
N TRP A 30 9.27 -1.78 5.41
CA TRP A 30 10.12 -1.79 4.23
C TRP A 30 10.85 -3.13 4.07
N GLN A 31 11.39 -3.67 5.18
CA GLN A 31 12.08 -4.97 5.18
C GLN A 31 11.14 -6.10 4.77
N VAL A 32 9.92 -6.12 5.28
CA VAL A 32 8.92 -7.14 4.96
C VAL A 32 8.50 -7.03 3.49
N HIS A 33 8.15 -5.84 3.02
CA HIS A 33 7.59 -5.66 1.68
C HIS A 33 8.62 -5.74 0.54
N ARG A 34 9.93 -5.69 0.81
CA ARG A 34 10.96 -5.95 -0.22
C ARG A 34 11.02 -7.42 -0.65
N GLU A 35 10.48 -8.33 0.15
CA GLU A 35 10.46 -9.74 -0.15
C GLU A 35 9.31 -10.07 -1.11
N VAL A 36 9.65 -10.54 -2.32
CA VAL A 36 8.65 -10.84 -3.38
C VAL A 36 7.59 -11.83 -2.90
N ILE A 37 7.97 -12.77 -2.04
CA ILE A 37 7.08 -13.79 -1.50
C ILE A 37 5.89 -13.20 -0.71
N VAL A 38 6.04 -12.01 -0.17
CA VAL A 38 4.99 -11.28 0.56
C VAL A 38 3.77 -10.96 -0.34
N THR A 39 3.94 -10.96 -1.66
CA THR A 39 2.82 -10.84 -2.61
C THR A 39 1.79 -11.97 -2.45
N LEU A 40 2.17 -13.13 -1.94
CA LEU A 40 1.24 -14.20 -1.56
C LEU A 40 0.34 -13.77 -0.39
N GLY A 41 0.89 -13.00 0.57
CA GLY A 41 0.12 -12.38 1.63
C GLY A 41 -0.94 -11.41 1.09
N TRP A 42 -0.61 -10.63 0.06
CA TRP A 42 -1.58 -9.76 -0.60
C TRP A 42 -2.73 -10.55 -1.24
N GLY A 43 -2.40 -11.67 -1.92
CA GLY A 43 -3.42 -12.57 -2.50
C GLY A 43 -4.36 -13.12 -1.43
N ARG A 44 -3.82 -13.61 -0.30
CA ARG A 44 -4.61 -14.07 0.84
C ARG A 44 -5.47 -12.94 1.42
N ALA A 45 -4.92 -11.74 1.59
CA ALA A 45 -5.66 -10.59 2.11
C ALA A 45 -6.86 -10.25 1.21
N ILE A 46 -6.68 -10.23 -0.11
CA ILE A 46 -7.77 -9.98 -1.07
C ILE A 46 -8.90 -11.02 -0.93
N LEU A 47 -8.56 -12.29 -0.77
CA LEU A 47 -9.57 -13.34 -0.56
C LEU A 47 -10.35 -13.12 0.76
N LEU A 48 -9.67 -12.76 1.83
CA LEU A 48 -10.31 -12.41 3.10
C LEU A 48 -11.17 -11.15 3.00
N GLN A 49 -10.72 -10.14 2.25
CA GLN A 49 -11.48 -8.91 2.02
C GLN A 49 -12.84 -9.21 1.37
N LEU A 50 -12.87 -10.14 0.42
CA LEU A 50 -14.08 -10.55 -0.27
C LEU A 50 -15.09 -11.30 0.63
N ALA A 51 -14.68 -11.75 1.82
CA ALA A 51 -15.60 -12.31 2.81
C ALA A 51 -16.53 -11.25 3.42
N HIS A 52 -16.18 -9.94 3.32
CA HIS A 52 -17.05 -8.87 3.77
C HIS A 52 -18.06 -8.48 2.68
N PRO A 53 -19.39 -8.50 2.96
CA PRO A 53 -20.43 -8.25 1.95
C PRO A 53 -20.25 -6.91 1.21
N GLY A 54 -19.93 -5.83 1.92
CA GLY A 54 -19.73 -4.50 1.33
C GLY A 54 -18.52 -4.46 0.39
N VAL A 55 -17.43 -5.16 0.72
CA VAL A 55 -16.26 -5.26 -0.16
C VAL A 55 -16.60 -6.10 -1.39
N ALA A 56 -17.26 -7.24 -1.20
CA ALA A 56 -17.69 -8.10 -2.29
C ALA A 56 -18.63 -7.37 -3.26
N ALA A 57 -19.60 -6.61 -2.75
CA ALA A 57 -20.50 -5.79 -3.56
C ALA A 57 -19.73 -4.71 -4.34
N GLY A 58 -18.80 -3.98 -3.69
CA GLY A 58 -17.96 -2.99 -4.33
C GLY A 58 -17.11 -3.58 -5.47
N VAL A 59 -16.50 -4.73 -5.24
CA VAL A 59 -15.74 -5.45 -6.27
C VAL A 59 -16.64 -5.93 -7.39
N HIS A 60 -17.82 -6.49 -7.06
CA HIS A 60 -18.76 -6.99 -8.05
C HIS A 60 -19.26 -5.90 -9.01
N HIS A 61 -19.64 -4.74 -8.48
CA HIS A 61 -20.25 -3.67 -9.27
C HIS A 61 -19.23 -2.78 -9.98
N HIS A 62 -18.04 -2.58 -9.38
CA HIS A 62 -17.06 -1.62 -9.89
C HIS A 62 -15.79 -2.26 -10.45
N SER A 63 -15.64 -3.60 -10.34
CA SER A 63 -14.46 -4.27 -10.86
C SER A 63 -14.57 -4.57 -12.33
N SER A 64 -13.50 -4.25 -13.06
CA SER A 64 -13.33 -4.59 -14.47
C SER A 64 -13.01 -6.08 -14.71
N PHE A 65 -13.15 -6.95 -13.69
CA PHE A 65 -12.90 -8.40 -13.86
C PHE A 65 -13.83 -9.08 -14.89
N ARG A 66 -14.96 -8.44 -15.21
CA ARG A 66 -15.85 -8.87 -16.32
C ARG A 66 -15.42 -8.31 -17.68
N GLY A 67 -14.38 -7.48 -17.72
CA GLY A 67 -13.82 -6.92 -18.94
C GLY A 67 -12.78 -7.84 -19.60
N SER A 68 -12.05 -7.30 -20.56
CA SER A 68 -10.96 -8.03 -21.23
C SER A 68 -9.83 -8.35 -20.26
N LEU A 69 -9.09 -9.42 -20.56
CA LEU A 69 -7.86 -9.79 -19.81
C LEU A 69 -6.90 -8.60 -19.71
N GLY A 70 -6.79 -7.79 -20.77
CA GLY A 70 -5.97 -6.58 -20.77
C GLY A 70 -6.43 -5.51 -19.76
N ALA A 71 -7.73 -5.37 -19.50
CA ALA A 71 -8.24 -4.46 -18.48
C ALA A 71 -7.89 -4.94 -17.06
N SER A 72 -8.03 -6.24 -16.83
CA SER A 72 -7.66 -6.86 -15.53
C SER A 72 -6.18 -6.74 -15.25
N LEU A 73 -5.31 -6.96 -16.24
CA LEU A 73 -3.86 -6.79 -16.10
C LEU A 73 -3.47 -5.33 -15.85
N ARG A 74 -4.08 -4.36 -16.53
CA ARG A 74 -3.84 -2.93 -16.28
C ARG A 74 -4.20 -2.55 -14.85
N ARG A 75 -5.34 -3.02 -14.35
CA ARG A 75 -5.78 -2.79 -12.97
C ARG A 75 -4.81 -3.40 -11.96
N MET A 76 -4.42 -4.65 -12.16
CA MET A 76 -3.44 -5.31 -11.30
C MET A 76 -2.12 -4.52 -11.25
N ARG A 77 -1.60 -4.12 -12.42
CA ARG A 77 -0.37 -3.31 -12.48
C ARG A 77 -0.50 -1.96 -11.77
N SER A 78 -1.65 -1.28 -11.90
CA SER A 78 -1.88 -0.01 -11.21
C SER A 78 -1.96 -0.20 -9.68
N THR A 79 -2.59 -1.27 -9.21
CA THR A 79 -2.65 -1.61 -7.78
C THR A 79 -1.26 -1.91 -7.23
N VAL A 80 -0.50 -2.79 -7.89
CA VAL A 80 0.87 -3.11 -7.48
C VAL A 80 1.75 -1.85 -7.46
N ARG A 81 1.67 -1.00 -8.50
CA ARG A 81 2.42 0.26 -8.54
C ARG A 81 2.05 1.18 -7.39
N ALA A 82 0.76 1.32 -7.06
CA ALA A 82 0.33 2.14 -5.93
C ALA A 82 0.87 1.60 -4.60
N MET A 83 0.84 0.29 -4.38
CA MET A 83 1.42 -0.36 -3.20
C MET A 83 2.94 -0.12 -3.12
N LEU A 84 3.66 -0.27 -4.23
CA LEU A 84 5.11 -0.01 -4.28
C LEU A 84 5.42 1.46 -3.99
N TRP A 85 4.64 2.40 -4.50
CA TRP A 85 4.84 3.82 -4.22
C TRP A 85 4.53 4.19 -2.77
N LEU A 86 3.50 3.61 -2.16
CA LEU A 86 3.20 3.81 -0.75
C LEU A 86 4.31 3.26 0.16
N THR A 87 4.95 2.15 -0.23
CA THR A 87 5.98 1.49 0.57
C THR A 87 7.38 2.04 0.32
N PHE A 88 7.77 2.18 -0.94
CA PHE A 88 9.14 2.46 -1.36
C PHE A 88 9.31 3.84 -2.02
N GLY A 89 8.22 4.50 -2.39
CA GLY A 89 8.24 5.77 -3.11
C GLY A 89 8.79 6.94 -2.28
N ASP A 90 9.19 8.01 -2.95
CA ASP A 90 9.43 9.29 -2.31
C ASP A 90 8.09 9.93 -1.86
N GLU A 91 8.17 11.05 -1.15
CA GLU A 91 6.99 11.75 -0.64
C GLU A 91 5.99 12.13 -1.74
N ALA A 92 6.46 12.61 -2.88
CA ALA A 92 5.60 12.99 -4.00
C ALA A 92 4.88 11.77 -4.60
N GLN A 93 5.58 10.64 -4.72
CA GLN A 93 5.00 9.38 -5.19
C GLN A 93 3.97 8.84 -4.21
N MET A 94 4.24 8.91 -2.89
CA MET A 94 3.29 8.49 -1.86
C MET A 94 2.02 9.32 -1.88
N VAL A 95 2.14 10.66 -1.94
CA VAL A 95 1.00 11.57 -2.03
C VAL A 95 0.18 11.29 -3.30
N THR A 96 0.86 11.10 -4.42
CA THR A 96 0.22 10.79 -5.71
C THR A 96 -0.55 9.46 -5.64
N ALA A 97 0.07 8.42 -5.06
CA ALA A 97 -0.58 7.12 -4.89
C ALA A 97 -1.81 7.21 -3.97
N ALA A 98 -1.69 7.88 -2.82
CA ALA A 98 -2.78 8.07 -1.88
C ALA A 98 -3.95 8.85 -2.51
N ALA A 99 -3.66 9.96 -3.21
CA ALA A 99 -4.66 10.74 -3.92
C ALA A 99 -5.37 9.91 -5.01
N GLY A 100 -4.62 9.11 -5.76
CA GLY A 100 -5.17 8.22 -6.78
C GLY A 100 -6.10 7.14 -6.20
N ILE A 101 -5.72 6.53 -5.08
CA ILE A 101 -6.55 5.55 -4.37
C ILE A 101 -7.82 6.22 -3.87
N ASN A 102 -7.72 7.37 -3.21
CA ASN A 102 -8.88 8.10 -2.70
C ASN A 102 -9.85 8.51 -3.82
N ALA A 103 -9.34 8.94 -4.96
CA ALA A 103 -10.15 9.28 -6.13
C ALA A 103 -10.92 8.08 -6.72
N ILE A 104 -10.34 6.88 -6.64
CA ILE A 104 -11.01 5.62 -7.03
C ILE A 104 -12.08 5.28 -5.98
N HIS A 105 -11.73 5.28 -4.69
CA HIS A 105 -12.63 4.92 -3.59
C HIS A 105 -13.85 5.84 -3.52
N ALA A 106 -13.71 7.12 -3.82
CA ALA A 106 -14.83 8.06 -3.88
C ALA A 106 -15.93 7.67 -4.87
N ARG A 107 -15.59 6.88 -5.91
CA ARG A 107 -16.53 6.40 -6.93
C ARG A 107 -17.09 5.01 -6.62
N VAL A 108 -16.45 4.25 -5.73
CA VAL A 108 -16.87 2.90 -5.34
C VAL A 108 -17.89 3.00 -4.21
N ARG A 109 -19.14 3.14 -4.58
CA ARG A 109 -20.29 3.24 -3.66
C ARG A 109 -21.55 2.70 -4.30
N GLY A 110 -22.46 2.23 -3.48
CA GLY A 110 -23.78 1.71 -3.89
C GLY A 110 -24.69 1.56 -2.69
N GLU A 111 -25.81 0.89 -2.86
CA GLU A 111 -26.74 0.61 -1.78
C GLU A 111 -26.06 -0.26 -0.72
N GLY A 112 -25.99 0.26 0.52
CA GLY A 112 -25.43 -0.44 1.67
C GLY A 112 -23.90 -0.55 1.72
N TYR A 113 -23.13 0.10 0.82
CA TYR A 113 -21.67 0.11 0.90
C TYR A 113 -21.03 1.39 0.33
N SER A 114 -19.86 1.72 0.87
CA SER A 114 -18.96 2.77 0.35
C SER A 114 -17.52 2.37 0.64
N ALA A 115 -16.62 2.50 -0.33
CA ALA A 115 -15.19 2.25 -0.10
C ALA A 115 -14.54 3.29 0.82
N ASN A 116 -15.22 4.41 1.10
CA ASN A 116 -14.80 5.40 2.11
C ASN A 116 -15.40 5.14 3.49
N ASP A 117 -16.13 4.02 3.67
CA ASP A 117 -16.61 3.62 4.98
C ASP A 117 -15.42 3.23 5.89
N PRO A 118 -15.27 3.86 7.07
CA PRO A 118 -14.18 3.56 7.98
C PRO A 118 -14.14 2.10 8.45
N ASP A 119 -15.29 1.44 8.58
CA ASP A 119 -15.37 0.04 9.01
C ASP A 119 -14.87 -0.89 7.90
N LEU A 120 -15.21 -0.60 6.65
CA LEU A 120 -14.65 -1.32 5.50
C LEU A 120 -13.15 -1.10 5.37
N ALA A 121 -12.68 0.13 5.58
CA ALA A 121 -11.26 0.42 5.56
C ALA A 121 -10.51 -0.33 6.68
N ARG A 122 -11.06 -0.38 7.89
CA ARG A 122 -10.50 -1.18 9.00
C ARG A 122 -10.46 -2.68 8.68
N TRP A 123 -11.52 -3.22 8.10
CA TRP A 123 -11.54 -4.62 7.66
C TRP A 123 -10.43 -4.92 6.65
N VAL A 124 -10.31 -4.10 5.61
CA VAL A 124 -9.26 -4.23 4.59
C VAL A 124 -7.87 -4.18 5.24
N HIS A 125 -7.65 -3.22 6.15
CA HIS A 125 -6.37 -3.09 6.86
C HIS A 125 -6.07 -4.30 7.74
N ALA A 126 -7.05 -4.77 8.51
CA ALA A 126 -6.91 -5.96 9.36
C ALA A 126 -6.52 -7.21 8.55
N THR A 127 -7.11 -7.41 7.37
CA THR A 127 -6.75 -8.54 6.51
C THR A 127 -5.32 -8.46 5.99
N MET A 128 -4.80 -7.25 5.73
CA MET A 128 -3.39 -7.04 5.37
C MET A 128 -2.47 -7.38 6.54
N LEU A 129 -2.76 -6.87 7.74
CA LEU A 129 -2.00 -7.17 8.96
C LEU A 129 -2.00 -8.66 9.29
N ALA A 130 -3.10 -9.36 9.06
CA ALA A 130 -3.19 -10.81 9.29
C ALA A 130 -2.49 -11.65 8.21
N SER A 131 -2.17 -11.09 7.05
CA SER A 131 -1.72 -11.88 5.90
C SER A 131 -0.27 -11.64 5.54
N VAL A 132 0.17 -10.39 5.58
CA VAL A 132 1.52 -10.00 5.14
C VAL A 132 2.60 -10.54 6.09
N PRO A 133 2.50 -10.33 7.43
CA PRO A 133 3.45 -10.91 8.37
C PRO A 133 3.47 -12.44 8.31
N LEU A 134 2.30 -13.07 8.20
CA LEU A 134 2.19 -14.53 8.09
C LEU A 134 2.96 -15.07 6.88
N ALA A 135 2.84 -14.43 5.71
CA ALA A 135 3.59 -14.83 4.52
C ALA A 135 5.10 -14.65 4.73
N TYR A 136 5.51 -13.52 5.31
CA TYR A 136 6.91 -13.27 5.62
C TYR A 136 7.47 -14.33 6.57
N GLU A 137 6.81 -14.59 7.71
CA GLU A 137 7.27 -15.55 8.70
C GLU A 137 7.31 -16.97 8.18
N ARG A 138 6.39 -17.33 7.29
CA ARG A 138 6.34 -18.67 6.71
C ARG A 138 7.49 -18.96 5.74
N PHE A 139 7.96 -17.95 5.04
CA PHE A 139 8.87 -18.16 3.90
C PHE A 139 10.23 -17.46 4.05
N VAL A 140 10.35 -16.46 4.91
CA VAL A 140 11.58 -15.69 5.09
C VAL A 140 12.17 -15.93 6.48
N GLY A 141 11.40 -15.69 7.55
CA GLY A 141 11.87 -15.89 8.91
C GLY A 141 10.98 -15.20 9.96
N PRO A 142 11.20 -15.48 11.24
CA PRO A 142 10.38 -14.94 12.31
C PRO A 142 10.52 -13.43 12.43
N LEU A 143 9.40 -12.75 12.70
CA LEU A 143 9.38 -11.36 13.16
C LEU A 143 9.44 -11.33 14.69
N GLY A 144 10.25 -10.46 15.26
CA GLY A 144 10.28 -10.20 16.69
C GLY A 144 8.95 -9.61 17.20
N ALA A 145 8.63 -9.77 18.49
CA ALA A 145 7.39 -9.23 19.06
C ALA A 145 7.26 -7.72 18.83
N LEU A 146 8.33 -6.95 19.03
CA LEU A 146 8.35 -5.50 18.78
C LEU A 146 8.23 -5.12 17.28
N GLU A 147 8.57 -6.04 16.39
CA GLU A 147 8.46 -5.84 14.95
C GLU A 147 7.04 -6.10 14.43
N ARG A 148 6.28 -6.95 15.11
CA ARG A 148 4.87 -7.22 14.79
C ARG A 148 3.94 -6.08 15.19
N ASP A 149 4.31 -5.32 16.23
CA ASP A 149 3.50 -4.24 16.80
C ASP A 149 3.80 -2.87 16.16
N ARG A 150 4.70 -2.80 15.18
CA ARG A 150 5.10 -1.60 14.44
C ARG A 150 4.54 -1.62 13.03
#